data_666257b27c45b31a68210829fc93d316
#
_entry.id   666257b27c45b31a68210829fc93d316
#
_cell.length_a   1.000
_cell.length_b   1.000
_cell.length_c   1.000
_cell.angle_alpha   90.00
_cell.angle_beta   90.00
_cell.angle_gamma   90.00
#
_symmetry.space_group_name_H-M   'P 1'
#
loop_
_entity.id
_entity.type
_entity.pdbx_description
1 polymer ?
#
loop_
_entity_poly.entity_id
_entity_poly.type
_entity_poly.pdbx_seq_one_letter_code
_entity_poly.pdbx_strand_id
1 'polypeptide(L)'
;MALPDDESSEPIPANADLSPTTKKRGFLKRVTWVLGATSILLVIWYVSLLISSDGLQADERQKVEAAIALLQAHGFGRETFVLKHLTMFRRTDNWWNNYIGHRDAYAATNFPFEIVTLYPDFFDAPVDDRERAAVLLHEARHLLGDGEEAALRTTWQNKRRLGWTVDRYQQTKVWDATERLTKAQFPYMFQCGANGQSDCY
;
A
#
# COMPACT_ATOMS: atom_id res chain seq x y z
N MET A 1 -11.49 78.88 54.49
CA MET A 1 -10.86 78.34 53.24
C MET A 1 -11.30 76.89 53.20
N ALA A 2 -12.35 76.67 52.44
CA ALA A 2 -13.06 75.37 52.41
C ALA A 2 -12.47 74.50 51.29
N LEU A 3 -12.21 73.25 51.62
CA LEU A 3 -11.90 72.23 50.70
C LEU A 3 -13.22 71.66 50.06
N PRO A 4 -13.30 71.38 48.82
CA PRO A 4 -14.47 70.70 48.25
C PRO A 4 -14.25 69.18 48.28
N ASP A 5 -15.19 68.51 48.95
CA ASP A 5 -15.47 67.08 48.79
C ASP A 5 -16.16 66.92 47.44
N ASP A 6 -15.77 65.98 46.64
CA ASP A 6 -16.67 65.07 45.93
C ASP A 6 -15.89 64.00 45.15
N GLU A 7 -15.89 62.80 45.66
CA GLU A 7 -15.40 61.62 44.97
C GLU A 7 -16.61 60.70 44.69
N SER A 8 -17.24 60.93 43.57
CA SER A 8 -18.28 60.05 43.04
C SER A 8 -17.67 58.83 42.39
N SER A 9 -17.51 57.78 43.19
CA SER A 9 -17.16 56.44 42.69
C SER A 9 -18.35 55.83 41.92
N GLU A 10 -18.26 55.83 40.57
CA GLU A 10 -19.15 55.00 39.75
C GLU A 10 -18.89 53.52 39.97
N PRO A 11 -19.96 52.71 40.14
CA PRO A 11 -19.79 51.27 40.26
C PRO A 11 -19.47 50.64 38.88
N ILE A 12 -18.36 49.89 38.80
CA ILE A 12 -17.95 49.06 37.69
C ILE A 12 -19.06 48.01 37.40
N PRO A 13 -19.62 47.89 36.21
CA PRO A 13 -20.59 46.86 35.90
C PRO A 13 -19.91 45.51 35.90
N ALA A 14 -20.14 44.72 36.93
CA ALA A 14 -19.84 43.30 36.98
C ALA A 14 -20.86 42.56 36.12
N ASN A 15 -20.53 42.23 34.87
CA ASN A 15 -21.07 41.12 34.08
C ASN A 15 -20.55 41.15 32.65
N ALA A 16 -19.29 40.81 32.48
CA ALA A 16 -18.83 40.28 31.21
C ALA A 16 -19.10 38.79 31.24
N ASP A 17 -20.22 38.39 30.67
CA ASP A 17 -20.56 36.98 30.41
C ASP A 17 -19.57 36.42 29.37
N LEU A 18 -18.45 35.88 29.89
CA LEU A 18 -17.48 35.17 29.08
C LEU A 18 -17.99 33.74 28.80
N SER A 19 -18.99 33.60 27.96
CA SER A 19 -19.39 32.28 27.45
C SER A 19 -18.71 31.98 26.11
N PRO A 20 -17.59 31.23 26.09
CA PRO A 20 -16.88 30.88 24.85
C PRO A 20 -17.45 29.64 24.15
N THR A 21 -18.66 29.21 24.46
CA THR A 21 -19.18 27.88 24.07
C THR A 21 -19.85 27.81 22.69
N THR A 22 -20.27 28.90 22.10
CA THR A 22 -21.00 28.88 20.81
C THR A 22 -20.13 28.72 19.57
N LYS A 23 -18.90 29.27 19.59
CA LYS A 23 -17.94 29.14 18.46
C LYS A 23 -17.44 27.69 18.27
N LYS A 24 -17.23 26.92 19.34
CA LYS A 24 -16.75 25.52 19.28
C LYS A 24 -17.78 24.56 18.66
N ARG A 25 -19.08 24.76 18.93
CA ARG A 25 -20.15 23.92 18.35
C ARG A 25 -20.27 24.08 16.83
N GLY A 26 -20.10 25.26 16.30
CA GLY A 26 -20.12 25.51 14.84
C GLY A 26 -18.91 24.91 14.12
N PHE A 27 -17.74 24.95 14.74
CA PHE A 27 -16.52 24.36 14.20
C PHE A 27 -16.63 22.82 14.15
N LEU A 28 -17.03 22.18 15.23
CA LEU A 28 -17.24 20.72 15.28
C LEU A 28 -18.22 20.23 14.21
N LYS A 29 -19.36 20.90 14.04
CA LYS A 29 -20.31 20.56 12.97
C LYS A 29 -19.68 20.63 11.58
N ARG A 30 -18.90 21.69 11.29
CA ARG A 30 -18.21 21.82 9.99
C ARG A 30 -17.19 20.70 9.77
N VAL A 31 -16.39 20.37 10.79
CA VAL A 31 -15.43 19.26 10.73
C VAL A 31 -16.15 17.93 10.47
N THR A 32 -17.25 17.65 11.17
CA THR A 32 -18.03 16.43 10.96
C THR A 32 -18.61 16.36 9.54
N TRP A 33 -19.10 17.46 9.00
CA TRP A 33 -19.60 17.52 7.62
C TRP A 33 -18.48 17.30 6.59
N VAL A 34 -17.32 17.90 6.78
CA VAL A 34 -16.16 17.71 5.89
C VAL A 34 -15.70 16.25 5.94
N LEU A 35 -15.54 15.68 7.13
CA LEU A 35 -15.16 14.27 7.28
C LEU A 35 -16.19 13.33 6.63
N GLY A 36 -17.49 13.59 6.84
CA GLY A 36 -18.56 12.80 6.23
C GLY A 36 -18.54 12.89 4.70
N ALA A 37 -18.42 14.09 4.14
CA ALA A 37 -18.33 14.28 2.69
C ALA A 37 -17.09 13.61 2.10
N THR A 38 -15.93 13.76 2.74
CA THR A 38 -14.68 13.12 2.30
C THR A 38 -14.81 11.58 2.33
N SER A 39 -15.39 11.02 3.40
CA SER A 39 -15.62 9.58 3.49
C SER A 39 -16.53 9.07 2.37
N ILE A 40 -17.60 9.77 2.05
CA ILE A 40 -18.51 9.41 0.96
C ILE A 40 -17.76 9.45 -0.39
N LEU A 41 -16.96 10.48 -0.64
CA LEU A 41 -16.17 10.58 -1.88
C LEU A 41 -15.16 9.45 -2.01
N LEU A 42 -14.47 9.08 -0.92
CA LEU A 42 -13.55 7.94 -0.92
C LEU A 42 -14.27 6.62 -1.19
N VAL A 43 -15.45 6.40 -0.62
CA VAL A 43 -16.26 5.21 -0.90
C VAL A 43 -16.71 5.17 -2.36
N ILE A 44 -17.19 6.29 -2.90
CA ILE A 44 -17.57 6.39 -4.31
C ILE A 44 -16.37 6.09 -5.21
N TRP A 45 -15.21 6.64 -4.91
CA TRP A 45 -13.98 6.38 -5.65
C TRP A 45 -13.60 4.90 -5.59
N TYR A 46 -13.55 4.30 -4.39
CA TYR A 46 -13.27 2.88 -4.22
C TYR A 46 -14.23 2.00 -5.03
N VAL A 47 -15.55 2.24 -4.91
CA VAL A 47 -16.56 1.48 -5.65
C VAL A 47 -16.39 1.66 -7.16
N SER A 48 -16.03 2.85 -7.64
CA SER A 48 -15.78 3.09 -9.06
C SER A 48 -14.58 2.31 -9.60
N LEU A 49 -13.52 2.14 -8.81
CA LEU A 49 -12.37 1.29 -9.17
C LEU A 49 -12.79 -0.18 -9.27
N LEU A 50 -13.63 -0.65 -8.35
CA LEU A 50 -14.11 -2.02 -8.37
C LEU A 50 -15.06 -2.32 -9.54
N ILE A 51 -15.96 -1.40 -9.88
CA ILE A 51 -16.93 -1.59 -10.98
C ILE A 51 -16.23 -1.55 -12.35
N SER A 52 -15.16 -0.77 -12.47
CA SER A 52 -14.42 -0.60 -13.71
C SER A 52 -13.38 -1.71 -13.99
N SER A 53 -13.27 -2.71 -13.13
CA SER A 53 -12.33 -3.83 -13.27
C SER A 53 -13.00 -5.17 -13.00
N ASP A 54 -12.52 -6.24 -13.63
CA ASP A 54 -13.06 -7.58 -13.46
C ASP A 54 -12.43 -8.29 -12.26
N GLY A 55 -13.23 -9.12 -11.57
CA GLY A 55 -12.74 -10.03 -10.54
C GLY A 55 -11.98 -11.21 -11.14
N LEU A 56 -11.18 -11.89 -10.31
CA LEU A 56 -10.48 -13.11 -10.70
C LEU A 56 -11.45 -14.24 -11.07
N GLN A 57 -11.08 -15.03 -12.07
CA GLN A 57 -11.73 -16.30 -12.38
C GLN A 57 -11.39 -17.35 -11.32
N ALA A 58 -12.10 -18.48 -11.31
CA ALA A 58 -11.94 -19.50 -10.28
C ALA A 58 -10.54 -20.12 -10.25
N ASP A 59 -9.99 -20.43 -11.41
CA ASP A 59 -8.62 -20.96 -11.56
C ASP A 59 -7.53 -19.93 -11.20
N GLU A 60 -7.73 -18.67 -11.61
CA GLU A 60 -6.85 -17.55 -11.23
C GLU A 60 -6.82 -17.37 -9.70
N ARG A 61 -7.99 -17.39 -9.06
CA ARG A 61 -8.12 -17.32 -7.61
C ARG A 61 -7.38 -18.45 -6.92
N GLN A 62 -7.51 -19.68 -7.42
CA GLN A 62 -6.81 -20.84 -6.85
C GLN A 62 -5.28 -20.67 -6.91
N LYS A 63 -4.73 -20.14 -8.01
CA LYS A 63 -3.28 -19.84 -8.13
C LYS A 63 -2.84 -18.78 -7.12
N VAL A 64 -3.63 -17.72 -6.94
CA VAL A 64 -3.35 -16.67 -5.94
C VAL A 64 -3.38 -17.24 -4.52
N GLU A 65 -4.41 -18.04 -4.18
CA GLU A 65 -4.52 -18.67 -2.87
C GLU A 65 -3.36 -19.63 -2.58
N ALA A 66 -2.92 -20.42 -3.57
CA ALA A 66 -1.76 -21.29 -3.45
C ALA A 66 -0.47 -20.49 -3.20
N ALA A 67 -0.24 -19.40 -3.92
CA ALA A 67 0.91 -18.53 -3.72
C ALA A 67 0.89 -17.85 -2.33
N ILE A 68 -0.27 -17.40 -1.86
CA ILE A 68 -0.43 -16.84 -0.51
C ILE A 68 -0.19 -17.92 0.57
N ALA A 69 -0.64 -19.16 0.36
CA ALA A 69 -0.38 -20.26 1.27
C ALA A 69 1.11 -20.57 1.39
N LEU A 70 1.88 -20.47 0.30
CA LEU A 70 3.34 -20.57 0.31
C LEU A 70 3.97 -19.44 1.14
N LEU A 71 3.56 -18.20 0.98
CA LEU A 71 4.04 -17.09 1.82
C LEU A 71 3.78 -17.37 3.30
N GLN A 72 2.60 -17.87 3.64
CA GLN A 72 2.26 -18.22 5.02
C GLN A 72 3.15 -19.33 5.56
N ALA A 73 3.36 -20.40 4.78
CA ALA A 73 4.21 -21.53 5.17
C ALA A 73 5.67 -21.14 5.38
N HIS A 74 6.15 -20.13 4.66
CA HIS A 74 7.50 -19.59 4.78
C HIS A 74 7.60 -18.42 5.79
N GLY A 75 6.56 -18.18 6.61
CA GLY A 75 6.59 -17.27 7.75
C GLY A 75 6.43 -15.78 7.41
N PHE A 76 5.87 -15.44 6.24
CA PHE A 76 5.53 -14.06 5.85
C PHE A 76 4.14 -13.66 6.39
N GLY A 77 3.99 -13.67 7.72
CA GLY A 77 2.69 -13.54 8.38
C GLY A 77 2.02 -12.17 8.16
N ARG A 78 2.79 -11.08 8.14
CA ARG A 78 2.25 -9.72 7.92
C ARG A 78 1.76 -9.56 6.48
N GLU A 79 2.57 -9.97 5.53
CA GLU A 79 2.28 -9.93 4.09
C GLU A 79 1.07 -10.82 3.78
N THR A 80 1.04 -12.03 4.34
CA THR A 80 -0.11 -12.93 4.20
C THR A 80 -1.39 -12.33 4.79
N PHE A 81 -1.30 -11.65 5.93
CA PHE A 81 -2.47 -11.02 6.54
C PHE A 81 -3.09 -9.95 5.63
N VAL A 82 -2.28 -9.03 5.09
CA VAL A 82 -2.81 -7.98 4.20
C VAL A 82 -3.36 -8.58 2.91
N LEU A 83 -2.68 -9.55 2.29
CA LEU A 83 -3.14 -10.21 1.07
C LEU A 83 -4.46 -10.97 1.26
N LYS A 84 -4.66 -11.63 2.41
CA LYS A 84 -5.87 -12.42 2.68
C LYS A 84 -7.06 -11.59 3.14
N HIS A 85 -6.83 -10.57 3.95
CA HIS A 85 -7.90 -9.93 4.70
C HIS A 85 -8.18 -8.50 4.27
N LEU A 86 -7.23 -7.83 3.65
CA LEU A 86 -7.36 -6.44 3.27
C LEU A 86 -7.37 -6.22 1.76
N THR A 87 -6.86 -7.17 0.97
CA THR A 87 -6.65 -7.00 -0.47
C THR A 87 -7.84 -7.46 -1.30
N MET A 88 -8.21 -6.62 -2.26
CA MET A 88 -9.16 -6.96 -3.31
C MET A 88 -8.40 -7.22 -4.62
N PHE A 89 -8.34 -8.49 -5.07
CA PHE A 89 -7.68 -8.86 -6.32
C PHE A 89 -8.57 -8.62 -7.54
N ARG A 90 -7.98 -8.06 -8.60
CA ARG A 90 -8.61 -7.79 -9.90
C ARG A 90 -7.75 -8.35 -11.03
N ARG A 91 -8.37 -8.71 -12.15
CA ARG A 91 -7.69 -9.26 -13.34
C ARG A 91 -7.52 -8.27 -14.48
N THR A 92 -8.27 -7.18 -14.46
CA THR A 92 -8.19 -6.12 -15.47
C THR A 92 -7.95 -4.77 -14.82
N ASP A 93 -7.37 -3.87 -15.57
CA ASP A 93 -7.19 -2.50 -15.14
C ASP A 93 -8.52 -1.85 -14.78
N ASN A 94 -8.53 -1.17 -13.66
CA ASN A 94 -9.55 -0.16 -13.38
C ASN A 94 -9.24 1.12 -14.18
N TRP A 95 -10.21 2.05 -14.22
CA TRP A 95 -10.06 3.30 -14.99
C TRP A 95 -8.82 4.13 -14.57
N TRP A 96 -8.39 4.03 -13.29
CA TRP A 96 -7.22 4.75 -12.79
C TRP A 96 -5.91 4.13 -13.30
N ASN A 97 -5.77 2.81 -13.27
CA ASN A 97 -4.62 2.11 -13.84
C ASN A 97 -4.49 2.39 -15.35
N ASN A 98 -5.60 2.38 -16.07
CA ASN A 98 -5.61 2.75 -17.48
C ASN A 98 -5.15 4.19 -17.73
N TYR A 99 -5.51 5.11 -16.83
CA TYR A 99 -5.10 6.51 -16.93
C TYR A 99 -3.61 6.70 -16.64
N ILE A 100 -3.06 6.02 -15.62
CA ILE A 100 -1.64 6.15 -15.25
C ILE A 100 -0.73 5.38 -16.24
N GLY A 101 -1.22 4.29 -16.81
CA GLY A 101 -0.52 3.46 -17.78
C GLY A 101 0.56 2.59 -17.12
N HIS A 102 0.17 1.47 -16.55
CA HIS A 102 1.08 0.41 -16.13
C HIS A 102 1.31 -0.55 -17.29
N ARG A 103 2.44 -0.41 -17.97
CA ARG A 103 2.87 -1.32 -19.04
C ARG A 103 3.99 -2.20 -18.51
N ASP A 104 3.97 -3.48 -18.85
CA ASP A 104 5.04 -4.46 -18.55
C ASP A 104 5.21 -4.83 -17.06
N ALA A 105 4.14 -4.81 -16.26
CA ALA A 105 4.12 -5.27 -14.89
C ALA A 105 3.38 -6.61 -14.76
N TYR A 106 3.76 -7.45 -13.77
CA TYR A 106 2.99 -8.64 -13.39
C TYR A 106 1.75 -8.29 -12.58
N ALA A 107 1.86 -7.24 -11.78
CA ALA A 107 0.78 -6.75 -10.93
C ALA A 107 0.91 -5.24 -10.72
N ALA A 108 -0.17 -4.61 -10.23
CA ALA A 108 -0.18 -3.21 -9.83
C ALA A 108 -1.03 -3.01 -8.57
N THR A 109 -0.47 -2.33 -7.59
CA THR A 109 -1.15 -2.02 -6.33
C THR A 109 -1.71 -0.60 -6.34
N ASN A 110 -3.00 -0.44 -6.05
CA ASN A 110 -3.66 0.84 -5.85
C ASN A 110 -3.74 1.18 -4.34
N PHE A 111 -2.73 1.85 -3.84
CA PHE A 111 -2.77 2.42 -2.49
C PHE A 111 -3.56 3.75 -2.49
N PRO A 112 -4.41 4.08 -1.51
CA PRO A 112 -4.66 3.37 -0.24
C PRO A 112 -5.87 2.42 -0.25
N PHE A 113 -6.30 1.92 -1.40
CA PHE A 113 -7.54 1.14 -1.51
C PHE A 113 -7.34 -0.37 -1.43
N GLU A 114 -6.10 -0.83 -1.20
CA GLU A 114 -5.70 -2.23 -1.10
C GLU A 114 -6.24 -3.09 -2.26
N ILE A 115 -6.30 -2.49 -3.46
CA ILE A 115 -6.66 -3.19 -4.71
C ILE A 115 -5.36 -3.60 -5.40
N VAL A 116 -5.24 -4.89 -5.71
CA VAL A 116 -4.13 -5.43 -6.50
C VAL A 116 -4.69 -5.97 -7.82
N THR A 117 -4.29 -5.35 -8.91
CA THR A 117 -4.58 -5.84 -10.27
C THR A 117 -3.48 -6.83 -10.67
N LEU A 118 -3.88 -8.06 -11.00
CA LEU A 118 -2.99 -9.11 -11.50
C LEU A 118 -3.17 -9.23 -13.01
N TYR A 119 -2.12 -8.93 -13.76
CA TYR A 119 -2.14 -8.97 -15.21
C TYR A 119 -2.01 -10.42 -15.74
N PRO A 120 -2.33 -10.69 -17.02
CA PRO A 120 -2.20 -12.02 -17.60
C PRO A 120 -0.83 -12.64 -17.36
N ASP A 121 0.25 -11.85 -17.46
CA ASP A 121 1.61 -12.31 -17.24
C ASP A 121 1.88 -12.81 -15.81
N PHE A 122 1.10 -12.40 -14.81
CA PHE A 122 1.16 -12.99 -13.46
C PHE A 122 0.73 -14.46 -13.45
N PHE A 123 -0.18 -14.85 -14.33
CA PHE A 123 -0.69 -16.22 -14.41
C PHE A 123 0.12 -17.10 -15.34
N ASP A 124 0.72 -16.51 -16.39
CA ASP A 124 1.33 -17.22 -17.51
C ASP A 124 2.88 -17.26 -17.46
N ALA A 125 3.54 -16.23 -16.93
CA ALA A 125 4.99 -16.15 -16.93
C ALA A 125 5.66 -16.95 -15.78
N PRO A 126 5.13 -16.96 -14.53
CA PRO A 126 5.70 -17.74 -13.45
C PRO A 126 5.57 -19.24 -13.70
N VAL A 127 6.67 -19.97 -13.55
CA VAL A 127 6.72 -21.42 -13.80
C VAL A 127 5.99 -22.22 -12.70
N ASP A 128 5.85 -21.67 -11.51
CA ASP A 128 5.11 -22.28 -10.39
C ASP A 128 4.57 -21.24 -9.40
N ASP A 129 3.89 -21.74 -8.36
CA ASP A 129 3.29 -20.88 -7.33
C ASP A 129 4.33 -20.20 -6.43
N ARG A 130 5.59 -20.63 -6.46
CA ARG A 130 6.67 -20.00 -5.69
C ARG A 130 7.13 -18.70 -6.37
N GLU A 131 7.19 -18.67 -7.69
CA GLU A 131 7.41 -17.41 -8.41
C GLU A 131 6.23 -16.45 -8.27
N ARG A 132 4.98 -16.96 -8.31
CA ARG A 132 3.79 -16.15 -8.00
C ARG A 132 3.84 -15.58 -6.59
N ALA A 133 4.32 -16.39 -5.64
CA ALA A 133 4.49 -15.91 -4.26
C ALA A 133 5.58 -14.83 -4.15
N ALA A 134 6.64 -14.88 -4.94
CA ALA A 134 7.64 -13.80 -4.98
C ALA A 134 7.04 -12.48 -5.50
N VAL A 135 6.21 -12.54 -6.56
CA VAL A 135 5.49 -11.35 -7.05
C VAL A 135 4.52 -10.84 -5.99
N LEU A 136 3.71 -11.71 -5.36
CA LEU A 136 2.78 -11.30 -4.30
C LEU A 136 3.49 -10.77 -3.05
N LEU A 137 4.70 -11.23 -2.75
CA LEU A 137 5.52 -10.67 -1.67
C LEU A 137 5.89 -9.22 -1.97
N HIS A 138 6.25 -8.92 -3.20
CA HIS A 138 6.54 -7.56 -3.66
C HIS A 138 5.31 -6.65 -3.52
N GLU A 139 4.15 -7.07 -4.03
CA GLU A 139 2.90 -6.32 -3.93
C GLU A 139 2.45 -6.11 -2.47
N ALA A 140 2.62 -7.13 -1.63
CA ALA A 140 2.31 -7.02 -0.22
C ALA A 140 3.16 -5.97 0.51
N ARG A 141 4.39 -5.71 0.04
CA ARG A 141 5.24 -4.65 0.59
C ARG A 141 4.68 -3.27 0.24
N HIS A 142 4.13 -3.09 -0.97
CA HIS A 142 3.42 -1.86 -1.33
C HIS A 142 2.18 -1.65 -0.45
N LEU A 143 1.40 -2.69 -0.20
CA LEU A 143 0.25 -2.64 0.71
C LEU A 143 0.64 -2.30 2.15
N LEU A 144 1.86 -2.63 2.56
CA LEU A 144 2.43 -2.27 3.87
C LEU A 144 3.08 -0.88 3.90
N GLY A 145 3.01 -0.14 2.79
CA GLY A 145 3.51 1.24 2.67
C GLY A 145 4.93 1.38 2.15
N ASP A 146 5.55 0.30 1.69
CA ASP A 146 6.89 0.36 1.08
C ASP A 146 6.82 0.95 -0.33
N GLY A 147 7.80 1.78 -0.67
CA GLY A 147 8.05 2.19 -2.06
C GLY A 147 8.71 1.07 -2.87
N GLU A 148 8.80 1.25 -4.20
CA GLU A 148 9.33 0.27 -5.16
C GLU A 148 10.69 -0.30 -4.76
N GLU A 149 11.63 0.57 -4.38
CA GLU A 149 12.98 0.15 -3.97
C GLU A 149 12.95 -0.77 -2.74
N ALA A 150 12.13 -0.45 -1.72
CA ALA A 150 12.05 -1.25 -0.50
C ALA A 150 11.36 -2.59 -0.77
N ALA A 151 10.33 -2.62 -1.61
CA ALA A 151 9.63 -3.83 -2.02
C ALA A 151 10.56 -4.77 -2.80
N LEU A 152 11.27 -4.28 -3.82
CA LEU A 152 12.26 -5.04 -4.58
C LEU A 152 13.36 -5.62 -3.67
N ARG A 153 13.98 -4.77 -2.86
CA ARG A 153 15.03 -5.19 -1.93
C ARG A 153 14.55 -6.27 -0.99
N THR A 154 13.38 -6.09 -0.38
CA THR A 154 12.82 -7.07 0.57
C THR A 154 12.54 -8.40 -0.12
N THR A 155 11.95 -8.38 -1.31
CA THR A 155 11.67 -9.60 -2.09
C THR A 155 12.96 -10.34 -2.42
N TRP A 156 13.98 -9.64 -2.95
CA TRP A 156 15.25 -10.25 -3.30
C TRP A 156 15.99 -10.83 -2.10
N GLN A 157 16.05 -10.11 -0.98
CA GLN A 157 16.69 -10.59 0.26
C GLN A 157 16.03 -11.83 0.85
N ASN A 158 14.74 -12.00 0.64
CA ASN A 158 13.97 -13.13 1.18
C ASN A 158 13.76 -14.29 0.18
N LYS A 159 14.35 -14.24 -1.02
CA LYS A 159 14.14 -15.26 -2.04
C LYS A 159 14.51 -16.68 -1.58
N ARG A 160 15.63 -16.84 -0.85
CA ARG A 160 16.03 -18.14 -0.29
C ARG A 160 15.06 -18.65 0.78
N ARG A 161 14.57 -17.74 1.62
CA ARG A 161 13.54 -18.06 2.62
C ARG A 161 12.27 -18.56 1.95
N LEU A 162 11.87 -17.97 0.84
CA LEU A 162 10.73 -18.42 0.04
C LEU A 162 11.03 -19.72 -0.72
N GLY A 163 12.30 -20.15 -0.78
CA GLY A 163 12.76 -21.25 -1.60
C GLY A 163 12.81 -20.93 -3.11
N TRP A 164 12.80 -19.66 -3.44
CA TRP A 164 13.01 -19.14 -4.78
C TRP A 164 14.51 -18.90 -4.96
N THR A 165 15.20 -19.86 -5.58
CA THR A 165 16.67 -19.92 -5.62
C THR A 165 17.22 -19.92 -7.05
N VAL A 166 18.45 -19.45 -7.22
CA VAL A 166 19.13 -19.37 -8.50
C VAL A 166 19.19 -20.71 -9.23
N ASP A 167 19.49 -21.79 -8.53
CA ASP A 167 19.65 -23.14 -9.12
C ASP A 167 18.39 -23.60 -9.87
N ARG A 168 17.23 -23.12 -9.47
CA ARG A 168 15.96 -23.55 -10.03
C ARG A 168 15.32 -22.50 -10.95
N TYR A 169 15.57 -21.22 -10.69
CA TYR A 169 14.78 -20.14 -11.34
C TYR A 169 15.58 -19.17 -12.18
N GLN A 170 16.92 -19.25 -12.23
CA GLN A 170 17.78 -18.27 -12.96
C GLN A 170 17.44 -18.09 -14.46
N GLN A 171 16.69 -19.02 -15.07
CA GLN A 171 16.31 -18.95 -16.49
C GLN A 171 14.83 -18.59 -16.68
N THR A 172 14.11 -18.28 -15.60
CA THR A 172 12.70 -17.91 -15.70
C THR A 172 12.55 -16.41 -15.93
N LYS A 173 11.44 -16.01 -16.55
CA LYS A 173 11.15 -14.61 -16.83
C LYS A 173 11.04 -13.76 -15.57
N VAL A 174 10.41 -14.31 -14.52
CA VAL A 174 10.20 -13.59 -13.26
C VAL A 174 11.52 -13.37 -12.54
N TRP A 175 12.38 -14.39 -12.49
CA TRP A 175 13.71 -14.26 -11.90
C TRP A 175 14.53 -13.20 -12.64
N ASP A 176 14.68 -13.33 -13.97
CA ASP A 176 15.49 -12.43 -14.79
C ASP A 176 15.02 -10.96 -14.65
N ALA A 177 13.71 -10.74 -14.73
CA ALA A 177 13.13 -9.39 -14.57
C ALA A 177 13.45 -8.81 -13.17
N THR A 178 13.23 -9.59 -12.11
CA THR A 178 13.46 -9.14 -10.73
C THR A 178 14.96 -8.94 -10.45
N GLU A 179 15.82 -9.86 -10.91
CA GLU A 179 17.28 -9.73 -10.78
C GLU A 179 17.78 -8.48 -11.47
N ARG A 180 17.38 -8.24 -12.72
CA ARG A 180 17.77 -7.07 -13.51
C ARG A 180 17.38 -5.76 -12.84
N LEU A 181 16.13 -5.65 -12.37
CA LEU A 181 15.65 -4.46 -11.66
C LEU A 181 16.41 -4.26 -10.34
N THR A 182 16.60 -5.34 -9.58
CA THR A 182 17.32 -5.28 -8.29
C THR A 182 18.79 -4.91 -8.51
N LYS A 183 19.46 -5.45 -9.52
CA LYS A 183 20.84 -5.08 -9.89
C LYS A 183 20.98 -3.62 -10.27
N ALA A 184 20.02 -3.09 -11.02
CA ALA A 184 20.03 -1.70 -11.45
C ALA A 184 19.92 -0.73 -10.27
N GLN A 185 19.08 -1.07 -9.27
CA GLN A 185 18.86 -0.22 -8.11
C GLN A 185 19.84 -0.48 -6.96
N PHE A 186 20.27 -1.73 -6.77
CA PHE A 186 21.11 -2.16 -5.65
C PHE A 186 22.33 -2.98 -6.12
N PRO A 187 23.25 -2.41 -6.91
CA PRO A 187 24.39 -3.15 -7.45
C PRO A 187 25.28 -3.78 -6.36
N TYR A 188 25.33 -3.18 -5.16
CA TYR A 188 26.09 -3.71 -4.03
C TYR A 188 25.60 -5.08 -3.53
N MET A 189 24.33 -5.43 -3.78
CA MET A 189 23.75 -6.72 -3.39
C MET A 189 24.29 -7.89 -4.25
N PHE A 190 25.03 -7.60 -5.31
CA PHE A 190 25.60 -8.55 -6.24
C PHE A 190 27.14 -8.49 -6.29
N GLN A 191 27.74 -7.93 -5.25
CA GLN A 191 29.20 -7.78 -5.14
C GLN A 191 29.80 -8.74 -4.11
N CYS A 192 29.22 -9.93 -3.93
CA CYS A 192 29.69 -10.95 -3.00
C CYS A 192 30.47 -12.07 -3.73
N GLY A 193 30.99 -13.03 -2.94
CA GLY A 193 31.80 -14.12 -3.43
C GLY A 193 33.26 -13.71 -3.69
N ALA A 194 34.09 -14.70 -4.01
CA ALA A 194 35.53 -14.52 -4.17
C ALA A 194 35.94 -13.52 -5.27
N ASN A 195 35.09 -13.35 -6.28
CA ASN A 195 35.30 -12.44 -7.41
C ASN A 195 34.51 -11.13 -7.32
N GLY A 196 33.77 -10.89 -6.22
CA GLY A 196 32.91 -9.71 -6.04
C GLY A 196 31.82 -9.56 -7.10
N GLN A 197 31.33 -10.67 -7.68
CA GLN A 197 30.34 -10.67 -8.77
C GLN A 197 29.15 -11.63 -8.51
N SER A 198 29.04 -12.12 -7.27
CA SER A 198 27.96 -13.04 -6.88
C SER A 198 26.90 -12.32 -6.06
N ASP A 199 25.67 -12.83 -6.15
CA ASP A 199 24.56 -12.43 -5.32
C ASP A 199 24.85 -12.69 -3.83
N CYS A 200 24.52 -11.71 -2.98
CA CYS A 200 24.80 -11.74 -1.54
C CYS A 200 23.72 -12.46 -0.72
N TYR A 201 22.57 -12.81 -1.30
CA TYR A 201 21.38 -13.29 -0.58
C TYR A 201 20.84 -14.63 -1.09
#